data_30123130f8280205dee7095f0a74d11e
#
_entry.id   30123130f8280205dee7095f0a74d11e
#
_cell.length_a   1.000
_cell.length_b   1.000
_cell.length_c   1.000
_cell.angle_alpha   90.00
_cell.angle_beta   90.00
_cell.angle_gamma   90.00
#
_symmetry.space_group_name_H-M   'P 1'
#
loop_
_entity.id
_entity.type
_entity.pdbx_description
1 polymer ?
#
loop_
_entity_poly.entity_id
_entity_poly.type
_entity_poly.pdbx_seq_one_letter_code
_entity_poly.pdbx_strand_id
1 'polypeptide(L)'
;TVQGIGFDELTLTKAGIEDCDVVAAVTESDNANLMVTEVASRLFEVPRVIARLYNPDHERAYMQLGIDYVCGTTLVAEEAFGKVVSGHGSHLDTFGDFEVLRFSLDLSSRDRRAIRVFEIERDHDIRIIAFERADGSASSIPTRDSVLYHGDLVLACVRHDLLDSFSSFIQD
;
A
#
# COMPACT_ATOMS: atom_id res chain seq x y z
N THR A 1 12.17 -28.74 -6.63
CA THR A 1 12.61 -27.72 -7.62
C THR A 1 12.80 -28.37 -8.97
N VAL A 2 12.35 -27.70 -10.04
CA VAL A 2 12.54 -28.07 -11.43
C VAL A 2 13.37 -26.97 -12.10
N GLN A 3 14.46 -27.38 -12.77
CA GLN A 3 15.27 -26.46 -13.52
C GLN A 3 14.86 -26.50 -15.00
N GLY A 4 14.66 -25.33 -15.61
CA GLY A 4 14.26 -25.22 -17.02
C GLY A 4 13.84 -23.81 -17.39
N ILE A 5 13.29 -23.67 -18.60
CA ILE A 5 12.73 -22.41 -19.08
C ILE A 5 11.33 -22.26 -18.47
N GLY A 6 11.08 -21.14 -17.78
CA GLY A 6 9.86 -20.91 -16.99
C GLY A 6 8.56 -20.83 -17.80
N PHE A 7 8.61 -20.67 -19.10
CA PHE A 7 7.45 -20.68 -20.00
C PHE A 7 7.41 -21.88 -20.95
N ASP A 8 8.32 -22.88 -20.76
CA ASP A 8 8.28 -24.12 -21.51
C ASP A 8 7.24 -25.07 -20.92
N GLU A 9 6.33 -25.56 -21.76
CA GLU A 9 5.20 -26.40 -21.36
C GLU A 9 5.68 -27.65 -20.62
N LEU A 10 6.69 -28.37 -21.14
CA LEU A 10 7.21 -29.58 -20.52
C LEU A 10 7.84 -29.30 -19.15
N THR A 11 8.49 -28.15 -19.00
CA THR A 11 9.09 -27.71 -17.74
C THR A 11 8.00 -27.41 -16.70
N LEU A 12 6.95 -26.70 -17.11
CA LEU A 12 5.82 -26.36 -16.25
C LEU A 12 5.02 -27.60 -15.84
N THR A 13 4.74 -28.52 -16.77
CA THR A 13 4.09 -29.81 -16.46
C THR A 13 4.91 -30.62 -15.45
N LYS A 14 6.24 -30.72 -15.65
CA LYS A 14 7.11 -31.38 -14.68
C LYS A 14 7.12 -30.71 -13.31
N ALA A 15 6.89 -29.41 -13.28
CA ALA A 15 6.78 -28.65 -12.03
C ALA A 15 5.43 -28.83 -11.32
N GLY A 16 4.43 -29.46 -11.98
CA GLY A 16 3.11 -29.72 -11.42
C GLY A 16 2.13 -28.55 -11.61
N ILE A 17 2.26 -27.77 -12.69
CA ILE A 17 1.42 -26.59 -12.94
C ILE A 17 -0.08 -26.93 -13.03
N GLU A 18 -0.40 -28.15 -13.51
CA GLU A 18 -1.78 -28.61 -13.69
C GLU A 18 -2.57 -28.70 -12.37
N ASP A 19 -1.86 -28.86 -11.24
CA ASP A 19 -2.44 -28.94 -9.90
C ASP A 19 -2.27 -27.63 -9.09
N CYS A 20 -1.85 -26.52 -9.75
CA CYS A 20 -1.58 -25.27 -9.07
C CYS A 20 -2.81 -24.34 -9.02
N ASP A 21 -3.09 -23.78 -7.86
CA ASP A 21 -4.07 -22.72 -7.68
C ASP A 21 -3.53 -21.32 -8.08
N VAL A 22 -2.21 -21.14 -8.00
CA VAL A 22 -1.54 -19.85 -8.23
C VAL A 22 -0.18 -20.08 -8.91
N VAL A 23 0.13 -19.22 -9.89
CA VAL A 23 1.47 -19.11 -10.48
C VAL A 23 1.99 -17.69 -10.32
N ALA A 24 3.19 -17.54 -9.77
CA ALA A 24 3.90 -16.27 -9.66
C ALA A 24 5.14 -16.26 -10.55
N ALA A 25 5.12 -15.44 -11.61
CA ALA A 25 6.24 -15.23 -12.50
C ALA A 25 7.14 -14.11 -11.98
N VAL A 26 8.25 -14.47 -11.34
CA VAL A 26 9.13 -13.52 -10.62
C VAL A 26 10.59 -13.58 -11.08
N THR A 27 10.82 -13.87 -12.34
CA THR A 27 12.16 -13.87 -12.94
C THR A 27 12.68 -12.43 -13.11
N GLU A 28 13.93 -12.27 -13.54
CA GLU A 28 14.56 -10.96 -13.78
C GLU A 28 14.13 -10.31 -15.11
N SER A 29 13.34 -10.98 -15.93
CA SER A 29 12.92 -10.54 -17.26
C SER A 29 11.43 -10.33 -17.35
N ASP A 30 10.98 -9.08 -17.60
CA ASP A 30 9.57 -8.75 -17.80
C ASP A 30 8.95 -9.59 -18.93
N ASN A 31 9.67 -9.76 -20.04
CA ASN A 31 9.18 -10.56 -21.16
C ASN A 31 9.02 -12.05 -20.78
N ALA A 32 9.97 -12.60 -20.00
CA ALA A 32 9.83 -13.96 -19.50
C ALA A 32 8.65 -14.09 -18.54
N ASN A 33 8.46 -13.13 -17.62
CA ASN A 33 7.32 -13.10 -16.70
C ASN A 33 6.00 -13.01 -17.45
N LEU A 34 5.94 -12.16 -18.49
CA LEU A 34 4.78 -12.07 -19.37
C LEU A 34 4.48 -13.43 -20.05
N MET A 35 5.50 -14.07 -20.61
CA MET A 35 5.30 -15.40 -21.26
C MET A 35 4.86 -16.47 -20.29
N VAL A 36 5.42 -16.51 -19.08
CA VAL A 36 4.98 -17.43 -18.01
C VAL A 36 3.51 -17.24 -17.70
N THR A 37 3.08 -15.97 -17.50
CA THR A 37 1.68 -15.67 -17.18
C THR A 37 0.72 -16.05 -18.30
N GLU A 38 1.06 -15.75 -19.55
CA GLU A 38 0.25 -16.12 -20.71
C GLU A 38 0.12 -17.64 -20.86
N VAL A 39 1.22 -18.39 -20.70
CA VAL A 39 1.21 -19.85 -20.77
C VAL A 39 0.41 -20.45 -19.60
N ALA A 40 0.64 -19.97 -18.38
CA ALA A 40 -0.05 -20.46 -17.19
C ALA A 40 -1.56 -20.19 -17.24
N SER A 41 -1.98 -18.99 -17.68
CA SER A 41 -3.40 -18.63 -17.71
C SER A 41 -4.14 -19.22 -18.90
N ARG A 42 -3.53 -19.23 -20.11
CA ARG A 42 -4.24 -19.60 -21.34
C ARG A 42 -4.11 -21.06 -21.72
N LEU A 43 -2.96 -21.69 -21.42
CA LEU A 43 -2.73 -23.08 -21.77
C LEU A 43 -3.09 -24.03 -20.63
N PHE A 44 -2.73 -23.67 -19.39
CA PHE A 44 -2.99 -24.49 -18.22
C PHE A 44 -4.21 -24.01 -17.39
N GLU A 45 -4.84 -22.92 -17.79
CA GLU A 45 -6.05 -22.37 -17.15
C GLU A 45 -5.89 -22.20 -15.63
N VAL A 46 -4.67 -21.85 -15.16
CA VAL A 46 -4.40 -21.61 -13.74
C VAL A 46 -5.28 -20.46 -13.23
N PRO A 47 -6.04 -20.64 -12.14
CA PRO A 47 -7.05 -19.68 -11.69
C PRO A 47 -6.50 -18.29 -11.32
N ARG A 48 -5.27 -18.24 -10.81
CA ARG A 48 -4.62 -16.97 -10.42
C ARG A 48 -3.19 -16.96 -10.91
N VAL A 49 -2.86 -15.92 -11.68
CA VAL A 49 -1.50 -15.73 -12.20
C VAL A 49 -1.08 -14.30 -11.91
N ILE A 50 0.13 -14.13 -11.36
CA ILE A 50 0.69 -12.82 -11.05
C ILE A 50 2.10 -12.70 -11.62
N ALA A 51 2.44 -11.54 -12.15
CA ALA A 51 3.78 -11.25 -12.67
C ALA A 51 4.51 -10.19 -11.85
N ARG A 52 5.83 -10.34 -11.73
CA ARG A 52 6.70 -9.24 -11.35
C ARG A 52 7.02 -8.40 -12.58
N LEU A 53 6.95 -7.09 -12.41
CA LEU A 53 7.33 -6.10 -13.40
C LEU A 53 8.49 -5.25 -12.87
N TYR A 54 9.54 -5.10 -13.67
CA TYR A 54 10.69 -4.27 -13.33
C TYR A 54 10.62 -2.88 -13.97
N ASN A 55 10.23 -2.80 -15.25
CA ASN A 55 10.17 -1.55 -15.98
C ASN A 55 8.73 -1.00 -15.98
N PRO A 56 8.45 0.15 -15.30
CA PRO A 56 7.13 0.77 -15.29
C PRO A 56 6.57 1.08 -16.69
N ASP A 57 7.42 1.32 -17.69
CA ASP A 57 6.98 1.60 -19.07
C ASP A 57 6.17 0.44 -19.68
N HIS A 58 6.33 -0.78 -19.16
CA HIS A 58 5.60 -1.95 -19.61
C HIS A 58 4.23 -2.12 -18.94
N GLU A 59 3.90 -1.36 -17.89
CA GLU A 59 2.61 -1.47 -17.15
C GLU A 59 1.40 -1.41 -18.07
N ARG A 60 1.43 -0.50 -19.05
CA ARG A 60 0.35 -0.37 -20.02
C ARG A 60 0.09 -1.66 -20.81
N ALA A 61 1.15 -2.38 -21.17
CA ALA A 61 1.02 -3.64 -21.90
C ALA A 61 0.39 -4.73 -21.02
N TYR A 62 0.84 -4.83 -19.77
CA TYR A 62 0.29 -5.79 -18.81
C TYR A 62 -1.19 -5.53 -18.52
N MET A 63 -1.56 -4.25 -18.30
CA MET A 63 -2.96 -3.86 -18.12
C MET A 63 -3.83 -4.18 -19.34
N GLN A 64 -3.34 -3.93 -20.56
CA GLN A 64 -4.09 -4.24 -21.79
C GLN A 64 -4.30 -5.74 -21.99
N LEU A 65 -3.39 -6.57 -21.51
CA LEU A 65 -3.50 -8.03 -21.54
C LEU A 65 -4.31 -8.62 -20.38
N GLY A 66 -4.71 -7.78 -19.42
CA GLY A 66 -5.45 -8.21 -18.25
C GLY A 66 -4.61 -9.06 -17.28
N ILE A 67 -3.29 -8.82 -17.23
CA ILE A 67 -2.37 -9.57 -16.37
C ILE A 67 -2.22 -8.83 -15.05
N ASP A 68 -2.44 -9.53 -13.94
CA ASP A 68 -2.12 -9.04 -12.61
C ASP A 68 -0.60 -8.94 -12.43
N TYR A 69 -0.11 -7.78 -11.99
CA TYR A 69 1.32 -7.57 -11.82
C TYR A 69 1.65 -6.75 -10.56
N VAL A 70 2.89 -6.87 -10.14
CA VAL A 70 3.49 -6.04 -9.10
C VAL A 70 4.75 -5.39 -9.66
N CYS A 71 4.75 -4.07 -9.79
CA CYS A 71 5.92 -3.29 -10.20
C CYS A 71 6.74 -2.90 -8.97
N GLY A 72 7.84 -3.63 -8.74
CA GLY A 72 8.72 -3.35 -7.60
C GLY A 72 9.37 -1.98 -7.67
N THR A 73 9.67 -1.48 -8.87
CA THR A 73 10.26 -0.16 -9.08
C THR A 73 9.31 0.96 -8.65
N THR A 74 8.05 0.88 -9.07
CA THR A 74 7.01 1.84 -8.68
C THR A 74 6.78 1.81 -7.17
N LEU A 75 6.60 0.62 -6.57
CA LEU A 75 6.39 0.48 -5.12
C LEU A 75 7.54 1.06 -4.29
N VAL A 76 8.80 0.77 -4.69
CA VAL A 76 9.97 1.31 -3.98
C VAL A 76 10.08 2.82 -4.16
N ALA A 77 9.77 3.33 -5.36
CA ALA A 77 9.81 4.77 -5.63
C ALA A 77 8.73 5.52 -4.81
N GLU A 78 7.52 5.01 -4.74
CA GLU A 78 6.44 5.57 -3.93
C GLU A 78 6.79 5.58 -2.44
N GLU A 79 7.30 4.46 -1.92
CA GLU A 79 7.72 4.37 -0.52
C GLU A 79 8.90 5.31 -0.20
N ALA A 80 9.89 5.40 -1.11
CA ALA A 80 11.02 6.31 -0.94
C ALA A 80 10.57 7.77 -1.02
N PHE A 81 9.73 8.11 -1.99
CA PHE A 81 9.16 9.43 -2.15
C PHE A 81 8.33 9.82 -0.92
N GLY A 82 7.48 8.90 -0.46
CA GLY A 82 6.74 9.07 0.79
C GLY A 82 7.66 9.46 1.95
N LYS A 83 8.78 8.78 2.16
CA LYS A 83 9.75 9.08 3.22
C LYS A 83 10.50 10.41 3.04
N VAL A 84 10.72 10.84 1.81
CA VAL A 84 11.40 12.11 1.52
C VAL A 84 10.47 13.31 1.71
N VAL A 85 9.21 13.15 1.31
CA VAL A 85 8.22 14.25 1.34
C VAL A 85 7.50 14.32 2.68
N SER A 86 7.49 13.23 3.45
CA SER A 86 6.74 13.14 4.71
C SER A 86 7.38 13.89 5.88
N GLY A 87 7.38 15.22 5.81
CA GLY A 87 7.17 16.00 7.02
C GLY A 87 5.72 15.91 7.54
N HIS A 88 4.88 15.07 6.95
CA HIS A 88 3.43 15.01 7.23
C HIS A 88 2.92 13.61 7.60
N GLY A 89 3.79 12.69 8.06
CA GLY A 89 3.42 11.31 8.33
C GLY A 89 3.60 10.38 7.11
N SER A 90 3.37 9.09 7.29
CA SER A 90 3.46 8.12 6.19
C SER A 90 2.14 8.08 5.43
N HIS A 91 2.18 8.41 4.15
CA HIS A 91 1.09 8.17 3.21
C HIS A 91 0.90 6.65 3.03
N LEU A 92 -0.33 6.17 3.12
CA LEU A 92 -0.65 4.75 2.96
C LEU A 92 -1.43 4.47 1.67
N ASP A 93 -2.39 5.34 1.33
CA ASP A 93 -3.25 5.13 0.16
C ASP A 93 -3.95 6.44 -0.24
N THR A 94 -4.42 6.52 -1.49
CA THR A 94 -5.22 7.62 -2.03
C THR A 94 -6.55 7.09 -2.54
N PHE A 95 -7.65 7.75 -2.17
CA PHE A 95 -8.99 7.45 -2.63
C PHE A 95 -9.70 8.72 -3.13
N GLY A 96 -9.69 8.93 -4.44
CA GLY A 96 -10.21 10.16 -5.05
C GLY A 96 -9.45 11.39 -4.56
N ASP A 97 -10.15 12.33 -3.92
CA ASP A 97 -9.58 13.55 -3.36
C ASP A 97 -9.09 13.38 -1.90
N PHE A 98 -9.10 12.15 -1.38
CA PHE A 98 -8.73 11.84 0.00
C PHE A 98 -7.44 11.04 0.07
N GLU A 99 -6.66 11.32 1.11
CA GLU A 99 -5.46 10.58 1.46
C GLU A 99 -5.62 9.87 2.79
N VAL A 100 -5.11 8.64 2.88
CA VAL A 100 -5.02 7.87 4.11
C VAL A 100 -3.61 8.00 4.65
N LEU A 101 -3.49 8.62 5.82
CA LEU A 101 -2.23 8.93 6.47
C LEU A 101 -2.08 8.20 7.80
N ARG A 102 -0.85 7.79 8.11
CA ARG A 102 -0.46 7.30 9.43
C ARG A 102 0.62 8.21 9.99
N PHE A 103 0.39 8.80 11.14
CA PHE A 103 1.29 9.78 11.76
C PHE A 103 1.28 9.69 13.28
N SER A 104 2.34 10.18 13.91
CA SER A 104 2.37 10.41 15.35
C SER A 104 1.76 11.76 15.67
N LEU A 105 0.81 11.79 16.61
CA LEU A 105 0.05 13.00 16.95
C LEU A 105 0.93 13.99 17.71
N ASP A 106 1.14 15.17 17.14
CA ASP A 106 1.82 16.28 17.84
C ASP A 106 0.82 17.31 18.40
N LEU A 107 0.85 17.49 19.71
CA LEU A 107 0.07 18.51 20.42
C LEU A 107 0.95 19.57 21.10
N SER A 108 2.25 19.54 20.86
CA SER A 108 3.22 20.45 21.52
C SER A 108 2.95 21.92 21.17
N SER A 109 2.61 22.21 19.92
CA SER A 109 2.29 23.55 19.42
C SER A 109 1.04 24.18 20.05
N ARG A 110 0.19 23.37 20.71
CA ARG A 110 -1.11 23.78 21.27
C ARG A 110 -1.11 23.87 22.80
N ASP A 111 0.04 23.65 23.43
CA ASP A 111 0.19 23.57 24.89
C ASP A 111 -0.81 22.59 25.53
N ARG A 112 -1.13 21.52 24.82
CA ARG A 112 -2.06 20.47 25.24
C ARG A 112 -1.36 19.11 25.19
N ARG A 113 -1.77 18.21 26.10
CA ARG A 113 -1.29 16.82 26.11
C ARG A 113 -2.33 15.84 25.57
N ALA A 114 -3.56 16.29 25.40
CA ALA A 114 -4.66 15.47 24.93
C ALA A 114 -5.68 16.30 24.14
N ILE A 115 -6.36 15.64 23.20
CA ILE A 115 -7.42 16.22 22.37
C ILE A 115 -8.51 15.17 22.14
N ARG A 116 -9.76 15.58 22.04
CA ARG A 116 -10.84 14.67 21.66
C ARG A 116 -10.93 14.54 20.14
N VAL A 117 -11.30 13.37 19.67
CA VAL A 117 -11.45 13.08 18.24
C VAL A 117 -12.39 14.09 17.56
N PHE A 118 -13.54 14.41 18.18
CA PHE A 118 -14.49 15.36 17.61
C PHE A 118 -13.92 16.78 17.44
N GLU A 119 -12.94 17.18 18.25
CA GLU A 119 -12.30 18.50 18.12
C GLU A 119 -11.43 18.57 16.85
N ILE A 120 -10.77 17.46 16.51
CA ILE A 120 -9.99 17.35 15.27
C ILE A 120 -10.92 17.29 14.06
N GLU A 121 -11.95 16.44 14.13
CA GLU A 121 -12.87 16.19 13.02
C GLU A 121 -13.83 17.34 12.73
N ARG A 122 -14.15 18.18 13.74
CA ARG A 122 -15.08 19.30 13.59
C ARG A 122 -14.51 20.42 12.76
N ASP A 123 -13.24 20.73 12.98
CA ASP A 123 -12.59 21.92 12.45
C ASP A 123 -11.86 21.62 11.11
N HIS A 124 -11.81 20.33 10.72
CA HIS A 124 -11.12 19.86 9.51
C HIS A 124 -11.94 18.77 8.80
N ASP A 125 -11.83 18.72 7.48
CA ASP A 125 -12.40 17.63 6.68
C ASP A 125 -11.50 16.38 6.78
N ILE A 126 -11.47 15.82 7.99
CA ILE A 126 -10.67 14.67 8.39
C ILE A 126 -11.56 13.68 9.15
N ARG A 127 -11.22 12.39 9.04
CA ARG A 127 -11.76 11.30 9.86
C ARG A 127 -10.63 10.47 10.43
N ILE A 128 -10.66 10.31 11.75
CA ILE A 128 -9.75 9.42 12.45
C ILE A 128 -10.31 7.99 12.32
N ILE A 129 -9.59 7.13 11.65
CA ILE A 129 -9.98 5.74 11.37
C ILE A 129 -9.64 4.82 12.53
N ALA A 130 -8.41 4.96 13.05
CA ALA A 130 -7.90 4.18 14.17
C ALA A 130 -6.79 4.92 14.89
N PHE A 131 -6.48 4.52 16.11
CA PHE A 131 -5.30 4.98 16.83
C PHE A 131 -4.67 3.87 17.66
N GLU A 132 -3.39 4.01 17.94
CA GLU A 132 -2.61 3.18 18.83
C GLU A 132 -1.91 4.08 19.84
N ARG A 133 -1.86 3.65 21.11
CA ARG A 133 -1.16 4.38 22.17
C ARG A 133 0.34 4.40 21.90
N ALA A 134 0.98 5.50 22.24
CA ALA A 134 2.43 5.67 22.07
C ALA A 134 3.27 4.54 22.71
N ASP A 135 2.77 3.92 23.77
CA ASP A 135 3.40 2.81 24.48
C ASP A 135 3.00 1.41 23.94
N GLY A 136 2.17 1.35 22.89
CA GLY A 136 1.67 0.11 22.31
C GLY A 136 0.63 -0.63 23.18
N SER A 137 0.18 -0.03 24.29
CA SER A 137 -0.71 -0.70 25.27
C SER A 137 -2.11 -0.98 24.75
N ALA A 138 -2.59 -0.21 23.79
CA ALA A 138 -3.94 -0.36 23.21
C ALA A 138 -3.99 0.24 21.79
N SER A 139 -4.75 -0.43 20.91
CA SER A 139 -5.20 0.11 19.64
C SER A 139 -6.72 0.03 19.54
N SER A 140 -7.36 1.00 18.92
CA SER A 140 -8.82 1.06 18.85
C SER A 140 -9.32 1.88 17.67
N ILE A 141 -10.56 1.58 17.25
CA ILE A 141 -11.36 2.46 16.39
C ILE A 141 -12.00 3.50 17.32
N PRO A 142 -11.74 4.81 17.09
CA PRO A 142 -12.23 5.83 18.01
C PRO A 142 -13.73 6.10 17.85
N THR A 143 -14.31 6.57 18.92
CA THR A 143 -15.60 7.27 18.93
C THR A 143 -15.35 8.78 18.98
N ARG A 144 -16.37 9.60 18.77
CA ARG A 144 -16.25 11.07 18.84
C ARG A 144 -15.70 11.58 20.19
N ASP A 145 -16.00 10.85 21.27
CA ASP A 145 -15.56 11.20 22.63
C ASP A 145 -14.22 10.59 23.02
N SER A 146 -13.61 9.77 22.13
CA SER A 146 -12.29 9.22 22.38
C SER A 146 -11.25 10.32 22.53
N VAL A 147 -10.34 10.14 23.48
CA VAL A 147 -9.26 11.07 23.77
C VAL A 147 -7.96 10.51 23.19
N LEU A 148 -7.31 11.32 22.36
CA LEU A 148 -5.98 11.06 21.81
C LEU A 148 -4.97 11.87 22.61
N TYR A 149 -3.77 11.31 22.78
CA TYR A 149 -2.67 11.93 23.50
C TYR A 149 -1.51 12.25 22.57
N HIS A 150 -0.69 13.21 22.96
CA HIS A 150 0.56 13.49 22.26
C HIS A 150 1.41 12.21 22.17
N GLY A 151 1.90 11.92 20.96
CA GLY A 151 2.67 10.72 20.65
C GLY A 151 1.84 9.49 20.25
N ASP A 152 0.50 9.53 20.37
CA ASP A 152 -0.34 8.44 19.86
C ASP A 152 -0.16 8.31 18.34
N LEU A 153 -0.06 7.06 17.86
CA LEU A 153 -0.03 6.77 16.42
C LEU A 153 -1.46 6.78 15.89
N VAL A 154 -1.72 7.60 14.88
CA VAL A 154 -3.05 7.85 14.34
C VAL A 154 -3.11 7.45 12.87
N LEU A 155 -4.18 6.75 12.49
CA LEU A 155 -4.59 6.51 11.12
C LEU A 155 -5.78 7.41 10.79
N ALA A 156 -5.65 8.26 9.79
CA ALA A 156 -6.68 9.20 9.40
C ALA A 156 -6.88 9.26 7.89
N CYS A 157 -8.11 9.61 7.48
CA CYS A 157 -8.44 9.99 6.11
C CYS A 157 -8.61 11.52 6.06
N VAL A 158 -7.87 12.18 5.19
CA VAL A 158 -7.79 13.65 5.08
C VAL A 158 -8.00 14.05 3.62
N ARG A 159 -8.76 15.11 3.38
CA ARG A 159 -8.86 15.64 2.02
C ARG A 159 -7.55 16.31 1.59
N HIS A 160 -7.11 16.04 0.37
CA HIS A 160 -5.79 16.43 -0.15
C HIS A 160 -5.48 17.93 0.02
N ASP A 161 -6.47 18.81 -0.25
CA ASP A 161 -6.30 20.27 -0.15
C ASP A 161 -6.17 20.79 1.29
N LEU A 162 -6.38 19.94 2.30
CA LEU A 162 -6.28 20.29 3.72
C LEU A 162 -5.03 19.73 4.40
N LEU A 163 -4.17 19.02 3.69
CA LEU A 163 -2.95 18.43 4.24
C LEU A 163 -2.05 19.47 4.93
N ASP A 164 -1.84 20.61 4.28
CA ASP A 164 -0.99 21.69 4.82
C ASP A 164 -1.55 22.26 6.13
N SER A 165 -2.86 22.41 6.23
CA SER A 165 -3.51 22.91 7.45
C SER A 165 -3.47 21.89 8.59
N PHE A 166 -3.44 20.61 8.22
CA PHE A 166 -3.39 19.48 9.14
C PHE A 166 -1.97 19.17 9.64
N SER A 167 -0.93 19.62 8.94
CA SER A 167 0.48 19.40 9.30
C SER A 167 0.83 19.77 10.74
N SER A 168 0.12 20.74 11.33
CA SER A 168 0.30 21.14 12.73
C SER A 168 -0.05 20.08 13.78
N PHE A 169 -0.64 18.96 13.38
CA PHE A 169 -0.93 17.79 14.23
C PHE A 169 0.04 16.63 14.04
N ILE A 170 0.93 16.74 13.09
CA ILE A 170 1.85 15.68 12.70
C ILE A 170 3.22 15.99 13.29
N GLN A 171 3.81 15.01 13.97
CA GLN A 171 5.19 15.09 14.46
C GLN A 171 6.13 14.78 13.30
N ASP A 172 7.11 15.67 13.04
CA ASP A 172 8.20 15.47 12.09
C ASP A 172 9.12 14.29 12.50
#